data_7ea74d85f5df061884d2c2f7a8e4fb81
#
_entry.id   7ea74d85f5df061884d2c2f7a8e4fb81
#
_cell.length_a   1.000
_cell.length_b   1.000
_cell.length_c   1.000
_cell.angle_alpha   90.00
_cell.angle_beta   90.00
_cell.angle_gamma   90.00
#
_symmetry.space_group_name_H-M   'P 1'
#
loop_
_entity.id
_entity.type
_entity.pdbx_description
1 polymer ?
#
loop_
_entity_poly.entity_id
_entity_poly.type
_entity_poly.pdbx_seq_one_letter_code
_entity_poly.pdbx_strand_id
1 'polypeptide(L)'
;MMLYLIRHGQTDKNKYGLVQGQTEADLSLKGIEDAKKLQELIKSLNIDVVISSPLKRAIDTARIITDNKYPINIDDRIIERNWGLCEGVSIENVDTIKCWNFYINTDDNKIEKVQDFMKRLSEFIEDIRIKYKDKNVLVVTHSAVLRGIHYLVNGIPTDGDMSKIDIPNLRIIEYKI
;
A
#
# COMPACT_ATOMS: atom_id res chain seq x y z
N MET A 1 -2.98 7.68 17.94
CA MET A 1 -3.44 6.57 17.10
C MET A 1 -2.26 5.68 16.76
N MET A 2 -2.43 4.35 16.82
CA MET A 2 -1.47 3.42 16.24
C MET A 2 -1.94 3.03 14.84
N LEU A 3 -1.08 3.19 13.85
CA LEU A 3 -1.35 2.88 12.46
C LEU A 3 -0.49 1.69 12.04
N TYR A 4 -1.13 0.60 11.64
CA TYR A 4 -0.51 -0.60 11.09
C TYR A 4 -0.78 -0.65 9.59
N LEU A 5 0.26 -0.54 8.78
CA LEU A 5 0.16 -0.62 7.32
C LEU A 5 0.62 -2.00 6.85
N ILE A 6 -0.16 -2.65 6.01
CA ILE A 6 0.20 -3.96 5.44
C ILE A 6 0.07 -3.90 3.92
N ARG A 7 1.12 -4.34 3.20
CA ARG A 7 1.04 -4.63 1.78
C ARG A 7 0.25 -5.92 1.57
N HIS A 8 -0.66 -5.94 0.59
CA HIS A 8 -1.43 -7.13 0.21
C HIS A 8 -0.55 -8.37 0.00
N GLY A 9 -1.15 -9.56 0.10
CA GLY A 9 -0.50 -10.84 -0.16
C GLY A 9 0.01 -10.97 -1.60
N GLN A 10 0.89 -11.93 -1.84
CA GLN A 10 1.46 -12.16 -3.18
C GLN A 10 0.37 -12.47 -4.20
N THR A 11 0.51 -11.90 -5.40
CA THR A 11 -0.24 -12.23 -6.61
C THR A 11 0.69 -12.90 -7.62
N ASP A 12 0.15 -13.52 -8.68
CA ASP A 12 0.99 -14.07 -9.75
C ASP A 12 1.80 -12.97 -10.46
N LYS A 13 1.23 -11.77 -10.65
CA LYS A 13 1.99 -10.63 -11.19
C LYS A 13 3.21 -10.28 -10.34
N ASN A 14 3.10 -10.33 -9.00
CA ASN A 14 4.25 -10.13 -8.12
C ASN A 14 5.32 -11.21 -8.32
N LYS A 15 4.89 -12.48 -8.44
CA LYS A 15 5.78 -13.61 -8.67
C LYS A 15 6.63 -13.45 -9.93
N TYR A 16 6.03 -12.89 -10.98
CA TYR A 16 6.70 -12.67 -12.27
C TYR A 16 7.35 -11.27 -12.40
N GLY A 17 7.41 -10.46 -11.33
CA GLY A 17 8.02 -9.15 -11.36
C GLY A 17 7.32 -8.13 -12.25
N LEU A 18 6.00 -8.29 -12.47
CA LEU A 18 5.22 -7.40 -13.32
C LEU A 18 4.62 -6.25 -12.49
N VAL A 19 4.67 -5.04 -13.04
CA VAL A 19 3.99 -3.87 -12.49
C VAL A 19 2.49 -4.08 -12.54
N GLN A 20 1.81 -3.96 -11.42
CA GLN A 20 0.35 -4.19 -11.35
C GLN A 20 -0.45 -2.91 -11.47
N GLY A 21 0.02 -1.85 -10.78
CA GLY A 21 -0.74 -0.62 -10.68
C GLY A 21 -2.16 -0.84 -10.18
N GLN A 22 -3.14 -0.28 -10.89
CA GLN A 22 -4.56 -0.39 -10.54
C GLN A 22 -5.28 -1.54 -11.24
N THR A 23 -4.60 -2.33 -12.08
CA THR A 23 -5.20 -3.54 -12.66
C THR A 23 -5.53 -4.57 -11.59
N GLU A 24 -6.66 -5.24 -11.75
CA GLU A 24 -7.08 -6.32 -10.83
C GLU A 24 -6.17 -7.54 -10.97
N ALA A 25 -5.97 -8.19 -9.84
CA ALA A 25 -5.27 -9.47 -9.75
C ALA A 25 -5.72 -10.21 -8.49
N ASP A 26 -5.86 -11.51 -8.59
CA ASP A 26 -6.14 -12.38 -7.46
C ASP A 26 -4.85 -12.65 -6.65
N LEU A 27 -5.02 -13.02 -5.38
CA LEU A 27 -3.93 -13.56 -4.58
C LEU A 27 -3.50 -14.93 -5.14
N SER A 28 -2.18 -15.17 -5.18
CA SER A 28 -1.66 -16.50 -5.45
C SER A 28 -1.98 -17.45 -4.28
N LEU A 29 -1.91 -18.75 -4.51
CA LEU A 29 -2.08 -19.74 -3.44
C LEU A 29 -1.10 -19.48 -2.30
N LYS A 30 0.17 -19.17 -2.63
CA LYS A 30 1.18 -18.76 -1.64
C LYS A 30 0.78 -17.49 -0.90
N GLY A 31 0.26 -16.48 -1.58
CA GLY A 31 -0.22 -15.24 -0.97
C GLY A 31 -1.32 -15.48 0.06
N ILE A 32 -2.25 -16.39 -0.25
CA ILE A 32 -3.32 -16.82 0.66
C ILE A 32 -2.75 -17.54 1.90
N GLU A 33 -1.87 -18.51 1.67
CA GLU A 33 -1.25 -19.28 2.76
C GLU A 33 -0.43 -18.40 3.70
N ASP A 34 0.39 -17.50 3.14
CA ASP A 34 1.22 -16.60 3.92
C ASP A 34 0.37 -15.56 4.68
N ALA A 35 -0.73 -15.08 4.09
CA ALA A 35 -1.69 -14.19 4.77
C ALA A 35 -2.34 -14.88 5.99
N LYS A 36 -2.71 -16.16 5.88
CA LYS A 36 -3.26 -16.92 7.01
C LYS A 36 -2.29 -17.01 8.19
N LYS A 37 -0.98 -17.09 7.95
CA LYS A 37 0.03 -17.13 9.01
C LYS A 37 0.10 -15.84 9.84
N LEU A 38 -0.40 -14.72 9.31
CA LEU A 38 -0.43 -13.45 10.04
C LEU A 38 -1.61 -13.33 11.02
N GLN A 39 -2.61 -14.20 10.98
CA GLN A 39 -3.84 -14.06 11.77
C GLN A 39 -3.57 -13.91 13.28
N GLU A 40 -2.70 -14.73 13.85
CA GLU A 40 -2.39 -14.65 15.29
C GLU A 40 -1.66 -13.34 15.64
N LEU A 41 -0.75 -12.90 14.79
CA LEU A 41 -0.07 -11.62 14.97
C LEU A 41 -1.08 -10.46 14.92
N ILE A 42 -1.95 -10.42 13.89
CA ILE A 42 -2.97 -9.36 13.75
C ILE A 42 -3.91 -9.34 14.95
N LYS A 43 -4.32 -10.51 15.43
CA LYS A 43 -5.14 -10.63 16.64
C LYS A 43 -4.47 -10.04 17.88
N SER A 44 -3.15 -10.18 18.02
CA SER A 44 -2.39 -9.62 19.14
C SER A 44 -2.25 -8.11 19.13
N LEU A 45 -2.47 -7.46 17.97
CA LEU A 45 -2.38 -5.99 17.83
C LEU A 45 -3.60 -5.23 18.36
N ASN A 46 -4.65 -5.93 18.81
CA ASN A 46 -5.89 -5.32 19.33
C ASN A 46 -6.46 -4.25 18.39
N ILE A 47 -6.67 -4.61 17.12
CA ILE A 47 -7.16 -3.71 16.09
C ILE A 47 -8.59 -3.24 16.42
N ASP A 48 -8.85 -1.95 16.29
CA ASP A 48 -10.18 -1.35 16.43
C ASP A 48 -10.88 -1.16 15.08
N VAL A 49 -10.11 -0.82 14.04
CA VAL A 49 -10.62 -0.43 12.72
C VAL A 49 -9.78 -1.06 11.63
N VAL A 50 -10.44 -1.60 10.60
CA VAL A 50 -9.80 -2.11 9.39
C VAL A 50 -10.21 -1.26 8.19
N ILE A 51 -9.23 -0.75 7.46
CA ILE A 51 -9.40 0.00 6.22
C ILE A 51 -8.66 -0.74 5.11
N SER A 52 -9.24 -0.81 3.93
CA SER A 52 -8.64 -1.45 2.77
C SER A 52 -8.70 -0.57 1.53
N SER A 53 -7.68 -0.69 0.68
CA SER A 53 -7.77 -0.29 -0.72
C SER A 53 -8.96 -1.00 -1.39
N PRO A 54 -9.59 -0.37 -2.39
CA PRO A 54 -10.71 -0.98 -3.14
C PRO A 54 -10.30 -2.19 -3.99
N LEU A 55 -9.01 -2.39 -4.29
CA LEU A 55 -8.57 -3.48 -5.15
C LEU A 55 -8.73 -4.83 -4.46
N LYS A 56 -9.25 -5.81 -5.20
CA LYS A 56 -9.62 -7.15 -4.69
C LYS A 56 -8.50 -7.81 -3.88
N ARG A 57 -7.25 -7.76 -4.35
CA ARG A 57 -6.08 -8.33 -3.64
C ARG A 57 -5.87 -7.77 -2.25
N ALA A 58 -6.19 -6.47 -2.02
CA ALA A 58 -6.09 -5.85 -0.70
C ALA A 58 -7.28 -6.25 0.18
N ILE A 59 -8.49 -6.23 -0.35
CA ILE A 59 -9.72 -6.65 0.36
C ILE A 59 -9.60 -8.12 0.80
N ASP A 60 -9.20 -9.00 -0.11
CA ASP A 60 -9.06 -10.43 0.21
C ASP A 60 -7.96 -10.66 1.25
N THR A 61 -6.84 -9.93 1.16
CA THR A 61 -5.81 -9.97 2.21
C THR A 61 -6.37 -9.53 3.55
N ALA A 62 -7.09 -8.40 3.60
CA ALA A 62 -7.69 -7.88 4.83
C ALA A 62 -8.64 -8.91 5.47
N ARG A 63 -9.51 -9.54 4.66
CA ARG A 63 -10.41 -10.60 5.12
C ARG A 63 -9.67 -11.79 5.72
N ILE A 64 -8.62 -12.25 5.03
CA ILE A 64 -7.86 -13.42 5.45
C ILE A 64 -7.12 -13.12 6.76
N ILE A 65 -6.35 -12.04 6.86
CA ILE A 65 -5.52 -11.75 8.04
C ILE A 65 -6.35 -11.42 9.28
N THR A 66 -7.58 -10.95 9.10
CA THR A 66 -8.52 -10.65 10.20
C THR A 66 -9.50 -11.79 10.48
N ASP A 67 -9.37 -12.93 9.79
CA ASP A 67 -10.29 -14.06 9.92
C ASP A 67 -11.77 -13.66 9.72
N ASN A 68 -12.04 -12.70 8.83
CA ASN A 68 -13.36 -12.09 8.58
C ASN A 68 -14.07 -11.51 9.83
N LYS A 69 -13.34 -11.20 10.90
CA LYS A 69 -13.94 -10.75 12.18
C LYS A 69 -14.22 -9.25 12.25
N TYR A 70 -13.79 -8.48 11.26
CA TYR A 70 -13.93 -7.04 11.23
C TYR A 70 -14.69 -6.56 9.99
N PRO A 71 -15.55 -5.53 10.12
CA PRO A 71 -16.03 -4.81 8.95
C PRO A 71 -14.84 -4.11 8.27
N ILE A 72 -14.78 -4.20 6.95
CA ILE A 72 -13.72 -3.57 6.17
C ILE A 72 -14.24 -2.27 5.58
N ASN A 73 -13.65 -1.15 5.98
CA ASN A 73 -13.92 0.15 5.40
C ASN A 73 -13.06 0.32 4.14
N ILE A 74 -13.67 0.69 3.04
CA ILE A 74 -12.94 0.94 1.78
C ILE A 74 -12.62 2.43 1.68
N ASP A 75 -11.38 2.75 1.26
CA ASP A 75 -10.98 4.12 0.98
C ASP A 75 -10.18 4.17 -0.34
N ASP A 76 -10.71 4.90 -1.31
CA ASP A 76 -10.12 4.99 -2.66
C ASP A 76 -8.80 5.75 -2.68
N ARG A 77 -8.52 6.60 -1.68
CA ARG A 77 -7.27 7.35 -1.59
C ARG A 77 -6.05 6.47 -1.35
N ILE A 78 -6.25 5.23 -0.87
CA ILE A 78 -5.18 4.24 -0.68
C ILE A 78 -5.19 3.15 -1.75
N ILE A 79 -5.82 3.40 -2.91
CA ILE A 79 -5.61 2.57 -4.10
C ILE A 79 -4.14 2.65 -4.54
N GLU A 80 -3.63 1.60 -5.18
CA GLU A 80 -2.25 1.61 -5.68
C GLU A 80 -2.00 2.81 -6.61
N ARG A 81 -0.75 3.26 -6.71
CA ARG A 81 -0.36 4.27 -7.67
C ARG A 81 -0.70 3.78 -9.09
N ASN A 82 -1.33 4.65 -9.87
CA ASN A 82 -1.58 4.35 -11.28
C ASN A 82 -0.23 4.36 -12.02
N TRP A 83 0.11 3.25 -12.65
CA TRP A 83 1.35 3.08 -13.41
C TRP A 83 1.16 3.24 -14.91
N GLY A 84 -0.07 3.61 -15.35
CA GLY A 84 -0.38 3.92 -16.74
C GLY A 84 0.01 2.82 -17.70
N LEU A 85 0.78 3.15 -18.73
CA LEU A 85 1.24 2.19 -19.75
C LEU A 85 2.31 1.22 -19.25
N CYS A 86 2.85 1.41 -18.05
CA CYS A 86 3.78 0.45 -17.44
C CYS A 86 3.09 -0.73 -16.76
N GLU A 87 1.75 -0.71 -16.61
CA GLU A 87 1.02 -1.85 -16.04
C GLU A 87 1.14 -3.10 -16.93
N GLY A 88 1.56 -4.20 -16.33
CA GLY A 88 1.87 -5.46 -17.05
C GLY A 88 3.30 -5.56 -17.60
N VAL A 89 4.08 -4.49 -17.55
CA VAL A 89 5.49 -4.49 -17.94
C VAL A 89 6.36 -5.05 -16.81
N SER A 90 7.49 -5.70 -17.13
CA SER A 90 8.47 -6.10 -16.12
C SER A 90 9.03 -4.87 -15.41
N ILE A 91 9.12 -4.93 -14.07
CA ILE A 91 9.65 -3.83 -13.26
C ILE A 91 11.09 -3.44 -13.63
N GLU A 92 11.86 -4.39 -14.15
CA GLU A 92 13.23 -4.17 -14.63
C GLU A 92 13.31 -3.22 -15.82
N ASN A 93 12.20 -3.10 -16.58
CA ASN A 93 12.09 -2.21 -17.74
C ASN A 93 11.50 -0.84 -17.38
N VAL A 94 11.29 -0.55 -16.09
CA VAL A 94 10.74 0.72 -15.63
C VAL A 94 11.83 1.51 -14.90
N ASP A 95 12.06 2.75 -15.31
CA ASP A 95 12.95 3.67 -14.58
C ASP A 95 12.29 4.10 -13.26
N THR A 96 12.42 3.23 -12.27
CA THR A 96 11.82 3.45 -10.96
C THR A 96 12.40 4.65 -10.22
N ILE A 97 13.67 5.00 -10.44
CA ILE A 97 14.31 6.16 -9.82
C ILE A 97 13.63 7.44 -10.33
N LYS A 98 13.51 7.57 -11.66
CA LYS A 98 12.80 8.70 -12.26
C LYS A 98 11.34 8.78 -11.83
N CYS A 99 10.62 7.65 -11.85
CA CYS A 99 9.21 7.58 -11.46
C CYS A 99 8.96 7.92 -9.99
N TRP A 100 9.94 7.70 -9.10
CA TRP A 100 9.84 7.95 -7.67
C TRP A 100 10.56 9.22 -7.20
N ASN A 101 11.04 10.05 -8.11
CA ASN A 101 11.65 11.32 -7.71
C ASN A 101 10.56 12.39 -7.52
N PHE A 102 10.47 12.92 -6.29
CA PHE A 102 9.43 13.88 -5.91
C PHE A 102 9.52 15.20 -6.67
N TYR A 103 10.71 15.61 -7.10
CA TYR A 103 10.93 16.87 -7.79
C TYR A 103 10.86 16.74 -9.31
N ILE A 104 10.88 15.53 -9.84
CA ILE A 104 10.77 15.27 -11.27
C ILE A 104 9.30 15.00 -11.61
N ASN A 105 8.74 15.85 -12.47
CA ASN A 105 7.40 15.65 -12.98
C ASN A 105 7.48 14.78 -14.25
N THR A 106 7.09 13.51 -14.14
CA THR A 106 7.08 12.59 -15.27
C THR A 106 5.65 12.44 -15.78
N ASP A 107 5.35 12.99 -16.96
CA ASP A 107 4.12 12.71 -17.71
C ASP A 107 4.28 11.49 -18.62
N ASP A 108 5.47 10.87 -18.61
CA ASP A 108 5.79 9.70 -19.40
C ASP A 108 4.88 8.53 -19.03
N ASN A 109 4.40 7.80 -20.03
CA ASN A 109 3.59 6.59 -19.86
C ASN A 109 2.27 6.76 -19.07
N LYS A 110 1.77 7.98 -18.90
CA LYS A 110 0.52 8.28 -18.16
C LYS A 110 0.54 7.79 -16.72
N ILE A 111 1.71 7.74 -16.11
CA ILE A 111 1.86 7.38 -14.69
C ILE A 111 1.31 8.50 -13.82
N GLU A 112 0.59 8.17 -12.74
CA GLU A 112 0.15 9.14 -11.74
C GLU A 112 1.35 9.93 -11.21
N LYS A 113 1.27 11.27 -11.26
CA LYS A 113 2.34 12.13 -10.74
C LYS A 113 2.58 11.85 -9.27
N VAL A 114 3.85 11.79 -8.88
CA VAL A 114 4.18 11.46 -7.48
C VAL A 114 3.62 12.49 -6.50
N GLN A 115 3.53 13.77 -6.91
CA GLN A 115 2.95 14.83 -6.11
C GLN A 115 1.44 14.64 -5.86
N ASP A 116 0.67 14.28 -6.91
CA ASP A 116 -0.76 14.02 -6.81
C ASP A 116 -1.02 12.77 -5.94
N PHE A 117 -0.20 11.73 -6.15
CA PHE A 117 -0.20 10.54 -5.32
C PHE A 117 0.05 10.87 -3.84
N MET A 118 1.09 11.64 -3.52
CA MET A 118 1.42 12.04 -2.17
C MET A 118 0.35 12.92 -1.53
N LYS A 119 -0.28 13.79 -2.32
CA LYS A 119 -1.39 14.65 -1.87
C LYS A 119 -2.57 13.81 -1.38
N ARG A 120 -3.05 12.83 -2.18
CA ARG A 120 -4.20 12.00 -1.75
C ARG A 120 -3.88 11.15 -0.52
N LEU A 121 -2.62 10.72 -0.36
CA LEU A 121 -2.19 10.00 0.83
C LEU A 121 -2.12 10.90 2.07
N SER A 122 -1.68 12.17 1.92
CA SER A 122 -1.70 13.14 3.02
C SER A 122 -3.13 13.40 3.50
N GLU A 123 -4.06 13.63 2.58
CA GLU A 123 -5.48 13.80 2.88
C GLU A 123 -6.06 12.58 3.63
N PHE A 124 -5.70 11.37 3.20
CA PHE A 124 -6.10 10.15 3.88
C PHE A 124 -5.57 10.08 5.32
N ILE A 125 -4.27 10.35 5.53
CA ILE A 125 -3.64 10.30 6.86
C ILE A 125 -4.24 11.33 7.80
N GLU A 126 -4.46 12.56 7.33
CA GLU A 126 -5.08 13.63 8.12
C GLU A 126 -6.49 13.24 8.59
N ASP A 127 -7.31 12.73 7.68
CA ASP A 127 -8.68 12.32 7.99
C ASP A 127 -8.73 11.17 9.00
N ILE A 128 -7.95 10.11 8.80
CA ILE A 128 -7.98 8.97 9.72
C ILE A 128 -7.42 9.33 11.10
N ARG A 129 -6.45 10.23 11.16
CA ARG A 129 -5.87 10.74 12.40
C ARG A 129 -6.91 11.48 13.26
N ILE A 130 -7.79 12.24 12.62
CA ILE A 130 -8.91 12.93 13.30
C ILE A 130 -10.01 11.92 13.67
N LYS A 131 -10.43 11.11 12.70
CA LYS A 131 -11.57 10.20 12.83
C LYS A 131 -11.33 9.08 13.82
N TYR A 132 -10.12 8.57 13.91
CA TYR A 132 -9.77 7.38 14.69
C TYR A 132 -8.73 7.68 15.78
N LYS A 133 -8.81 8.89 16.35
CA LYS A 133 -7.99 9.27 17.50
C LYS A 133 -8.04 8.17 18.59
N ASP A 134 -6.87 7.83 19.13
CA ASP A 134 -6.69 6.81 20.20
C ASP A 134 -7.11 5.37 19.82
N LYS A 135 -7.23 5.08 18.51
CA LYS A 135 -7.55 3.76 17.99
C LYS A 135 -6.31 3.06 17.41
N ASN A 136 -6.39 1.73 17.32
CA ASN A 136 -5.49 0.88 16.57
C ASN A 136 -6.09 0.64 15.18
N VAL A 137 -5.53 1.25 14.15
CA VAL A 137 -6.04 1.22 12.78
C VAL A 137 -5.16 0.33 11.93
N LEU A 138 -5.75 -0.70 11.34
CA LEU A 138 -5.11 -1.57 10.35
C LEU A 138 -5.49 -1.10 8.94
N VAL A 139 -4.49 -0.84 8.12
CA VAL A 139 -4.67 -0.44 6.71
C VAL A 139 -4.02 -1.49 5.82
N VAL A 140 -4.81 -2.13 4.96
CA VAL A 140 -4.32 -3.10 3.97
C VAL A 140 -4.32 -2.45 2.59
N THR A 141 -3.14 -2.34 2.00
CA THR A 141 -2.95 -1.59 0.76
C THR A 141 -1.76 -2.12 -0.05
N HIS A 142 -0.97 -1.29 -0.71
CA HIS A 142 0.00 -1.61 -1.75
C HIS A 142 1.38 -1.04 -1.45
N SER A 143 2.40 -1.52 -2.18
CA SER A 143 3.79 -1.10 -1.94
C SER A 143 4.01 0.39 -2.16
N ALA A 144 3.41 0.98 -3.22
CA ALA A 144 3.55 2.41 -3.44
C ALA A 144 2.93 3.23 -2.31
N VAL A 145 1.74 2.83 -1.83
CA VAL A 145 1.05 3.53 -0.73
C VAL A 145 1.86 3.46 0.56
N LEU A 146 2.39 2.28 0.93
CA LEU A 146 3.25 2.16 2.10
C LEU A 146 4.50 3.04 1.98
N ARG A 147 5.11 3.09 0.80
CA ARG A 147 6.24 3.97 0.49
C ARG A 147 5.87 5.43 0.64
N GLY A 148 4.76 5.86 0.04
CA GLY A 148 4.29 7.25 0.14
C GLY A 148 4.03 7.66 1.59
N ILE A 149 3.32 6.85 2.36
CA ILE A 149 3.05 7.12 3.78
C ILE A 149 4.35 7.15 4.60
N HIS A 150 5.30 6.26 4.31
CA HIS A 150 6.60 6.30 4.97
C HIS A 150 7.29 7.67 4.80
N TYR A 151 7.30 8.20 3.58
CA TYR A 151 7.92 9.51 3.33
C TYR A 151 7.08 10.70 3.81
N LEU A 152 5.76 10.55 3.94
CA LEU A 152 4.93 11.57 4.63
C LEU A 152 5.28 11.66 6.12
N VAL A 153 5.56 10.53 6.76
CA VAL A 153 5.89 10.49 8.20
C VAL A 153 7.35 10.88 8.48
N ASN A 154 8.29 10.43 7.64
CA ASN A 154 9.73 10.58 7.89
C ASN A 154 10.40 11.72 7.11
N GLY A 155 9.67 12.38 6.23
CA GLY A 155 10.17 13.42 5.35
C GLY A 155 10.67 12.88 4.00
N ILE A 156 10.54 13.72 2.97
CA ILE A 156 11.03 13.43 1.61
C ILE A 156 12.54 13.68 1.58
N PRO A 157 13.34 12.76 0.99
CA PRO A 157 14.77 12.97 0.83
C PRO A 157 15.10 14.27 0.08
N THR A 158 16.22 14.89 0.41
CA THR A 158 16.65 16.16 -0.22
C THR A 158 16.90 16.03 -1.72
N ASP A 159 17.33 14.84 -2.18
CA ASP A 159 17.49 14.49 -3.59
C ASP A 159 16.16 14.12 -4.28
N GLY A 160 15.07 14.05 -3.51
CA GLY A 160 13.73 13.65 -3.98
C GLY A 160 13.56 12.17 -4.29
N ASP A 161 14.59 11.35 -4.16
CA ASP A 161 14.55 9.92 -4.50
C ASP A 161 13.82 9.09 -3.43
N MET A 162 12.58 8.76 -3.72
CA MET A 162 11.72 7.92 -2.88
C MET A 162 11.77 6.44 -3.27
N SER A 163 12.67 6.01 -4.16
CA SER A 163 12.73 4.62 -4.65
C SER A 163 13.35 3.63 -3.66
N LYS A 164 14.08 4.11 -2.65
CA LYS A 164 15.04 3.34 -1.83
C LYS A 164 14.44 2.36 -0.81
N ILE A 165 13.13 2.29 -0.68
CA ILE A 165 12.49 1.39 0.30
C ILE A 165 11.96 0.16 -0.39
N ASP A 166 12.39 -1.01 0.07
CA ASP A 166 11.79 -2.29 -0.31
C ASP A 166 10.63 -2.65 0.63
N ILE A 167 9.49 -2.98 0.05
CA ILE A 167 8.27 -3.31 0.77
C ILE A 167 7.72 -4.64 0.23
N PRO A 168 8.19 -5.78 0.76
CA PRO A 168 7.70 -7.09 0.34
C PRO A 168 6.22 -7.29 0.71
N ASN A 169 5.55 -8.24 0.05
CA ASN A 169 4.18 -8.61 0.37
C ASN A 169 4.05 -8.98 1.86
N LEU A 170 2.93 -8.63 2.46
CA LEU A 170 2.60 -8.85 3.88
C LEU A 170 3.56 -8.17 4.88
N ARG A 171 4.42 -7.25 4.40
CA ARG A 171 5.21 -6.40 5.31
C ARG A 171 4.26 -5.54 6.15
N ILE A 172 4.48 -5.56 7.45
CA ILE A 172 3.81 -4.67 8.41
C ILE A 172 4.76 -3.53 8.75
N ILE A 173 4.25 -2.31 8.69
CA ILE A 173 4.93 -1.10 9.13
C ILE A 173 4.03 -0.41 10.15
N GLU A 174 4.62 0.04 11.25
CA GLU A 174 3.90 0.64 12.38
C GLU A 174 4.30 2.10 12.54
N TYR A 175 3.30 2.95 12.77
CA TYR A 175 3.50 4.36 13.09
C TYR A 175 2.62 4.76 14.26
N LYS A 176 3.17 5.57 15.15
CA LYS A 176 2.39 6.30 16.16
C LYS A 176 2.19 7.72 15.64
N ILE A 177 0.99 8.05 15.22
CA ILE A 177 0.64 9.34 14.61
C ILE A 177 -0.57 9.98 15.30
#